data_aebe96a0ebc03ca0f841e9b5c05a1af2
#
_entry.id   aebe96a0ebc03ca0f841e9b5c05a1af2
#
_cell.length_a   1.000
_cell.length_b   1.000
_cell.length_c   1.000
_cell.angle_alpha   90.00
_cell.angle_beta   90.00
_cell.angle_gamma   90.00
#
_symmetry.space_group_name_H-M   'P 1'
#
loop_
_entity.id
_entity.type
_entity.pdbx_description
1 polymer ?
#
loop_
_entity_poly.entity_id
_entity_poly.type
_entity_poly.pdbx_seq_one_letter_code
_entity_poly.pdbx_strand_id
1 'polypeptide(L)'
;AQAEEDPRWLENAIQWADGCELADPGEYRWELQSVVRVRVAQYRAYGEPDLMPVLAVLDQHIEAPAETSSGWQVEVLTLKALLLQALGRIEEAMPPLAHALAVAKATGRVLAFLEHGSPMVELLHEAVRREVEAGYARHILAAFEAQRCVEKRQTQQRLSLKEMPSAQVGLVEPLSERELQVLRLLQSTLSQPEIADQLVVSVNTIRS
;
A
#
# COMPACT_ATOMS: atom_id res chain seq x y z
N ALA A 1 7.91 5.66 -3.20
CA ALA A 1 8.46 6.52 -4.26
C ALA A 1 9.78 5.98 -4.84
N GLN A 2 10.64 5.29 -4.06
CA GLN A 2 11.89 4.70 -4.60
C GLN A 2 11.71 3.31 -5.23
N ALA A 3 10.60 2.63 -4.98
CA ALA A 3 10.31 1.30 -5.52
C ALA A 3 9.81 1.34 -6.99
N GLU A 4 9.36 2.52 -7.46
CA GLU A 4 8.87 2.68 -8.85
C GLU A 4 9.98 2.95 -9.88
N GLU A 5 11.23 3.21 -9.43
CA GLU A 5 12.34 3.57 -10.32
C GLU A 5 13.29 2.41 -10.66
N ASP A 6 13.20 1.26 -9.98
CA ASP A 6 14.04 0.09 -10.29
C ASP A 6 13.21 -0.98 -11.03
N PRO A 7 13.45 -1.22 -12.35
CA PRO A 7 12.73 -2.24 -13.12
C PRO A 7 12.84 -3.65 -12.53
N ARG A 8 13.85 -3.93 -11.73
CA ARG A 8 14.03 -5.23 -11.08
C ARG A 8 13.00 -5.52 -9.98
N TRP A 9 12.40 -4.50 -9.36
CA TRP A 9 11.38 -4.75 -8.34
C TRP A 9 10.15 -5.44 -8.92
N LEU A 10 9.72 -5.04 -10.14
CA LEU A 10 8.57 -5.65 -10.80
C LEU A 10 8.89 -7.10 -11.23
N GLU A 11 10.09 -7.35 -11.76
CA GLU A 11 10.52 -8.71 -12.12
C GLU A 11 10.54 -9.65 -10.89
N ASN A 12 11.10 -9.19 -9.78
CA ASN A 12 11.11 -9.95 -8.53
C ASN A 12 9.69 -10.19 -7.99
N ALA A 13 8.81 -9.18 -8.07
CA ALA A 13 7.42 -9.30 -7.65
C ALA A 13 6.64 -10.29 -8.53
N ILE A 14 6.89 -10.29 -9.85
CA ILE A 14 6.29 -11.25 -10.79
C ILE A 14 6.74 -12.68 -10.45
N GLN A 15 8.04 -12.89 -10.25
CA GLN A 15 8.57 -14.20 -9.89
C GLN A 15 7.96 -14.72 -8.57
N TRP A 16 7.78 -13.84 -7.59
CA TRP A 16 7.09 -14.18 -6.35
C TRP A 16 5.62 -14.55 -6.60
N ALA A 17 4.89 -13.76 -7.40
CA ALA A 17 3.49 -13.98 -7.72
C ALA A 17 3.26 -15.26 -8.54
N ASP A 18 4.26 -15.70 -9.34
CA ASP A 18 4.23 -16.98 -10.09
C ASP A 18 4.31 -18.20 -9.16
N GLY A 19 4.89 -18.03 -7.97
CA GLY A 19 4.96 -19.07 -6.94
C GLY A 19 3.74 -19.13 -6.01
N CYS A 20 2.80 -18.19 -6.10
CA CYS A 20 1.61 -18.15 -5.25
C CYS A 20 0.44 -18.89 -5.90
N GLU A 21 -0.12 -19.87 -5.18
CA GLU A 21 -1.36 -20.53 -5.58
C GLU A 21 -2.57 -19.68 -5.14
N LEU A 22 -3.32 -19.16 -6.11
CA LEU A 22 -4.52 -18.34 -5.86
C LEU A 22 -5.77 -19.13 -5.43
N ALA A 23 -5.64 -20.46 -5.25
CA ALA A 23 -6.76 -21.38 -5.23
C ALA A 23 -7.53 -21.49 -3.90
N ASP A 24 -7.02 -20.99 -2.77
CA ASP A 24 -7.71 -21.16 -1.47
C ASP A 24 -8.18 -19.80 -0.89
N PRO A 25 -9.53 -19.57 -0.83
CA PRO A 25 -10.10 -18.33 -0.31
C PRO A 25 -9.90 -18.10 1.20
N GLY A 26 -9.39 -19.08 1.96
CA GLY A 26 -9.47 -19.08 3.41
C GLY A 26 -8.24 -18.58 4.16
N GLU A 27 -7.03 -18.81 3.68
CA GLU A 27 -5.83 -18.71 4.52
C GLU A 27 -4.98 -17.44 4.28
N TYR A 28 -4.94 -16.87 3.06
CA TYR A 28 -3.96 -15.83 2.74
C TYR A 28 -4.55 -14.61 2.02
N ARG A 29 -5.41 -13.85 2.72
CA ARG A 29 -6.05 -12.63 2.18
C ARG A 29 -5.04 -11.57 1.69
N TRP A 30 -3.92 -11.42 2.37
CA TRP A 30 -2.87 -10.46 2.01
C TRP A 30 -2.09 -10.90 0.76
N GLU A 31 -1.97 -12.21 0.51
CA GLU A 31 -1.36 -12.76 -0.69
C GLU A 31 -2.20 -12.44 -1.92
N LEU A 32 -3.51 -12.68 -1.87
CA LEU A 32 -4.42 -12.35 -2.96
C LEU A 32 -4.31 -10.87 -3.35
N GLN A 33 -4.36 -9.97 -2.37
CA GLN A 33 -4.21 -8.53 -2.63
C GLN A 33 -2.89 -8.21 -3.32
N SER A 34 -1.80 -8.77 -2.84
CA SER A 34 -0.46 -8.54 -3.37
C SER A 34 -0.31 -9.12 -4.78
N VAL A 35 -0.78 -10.35 -5.00
CA VAL A 35 -0.74 -10.99 -6.32
C VAL A 35 -1.57 -10.22 -7.34
N VAL A 36 -2.80 -9.80 -6.99
CA VAL A 36 -3.64 -8.99 -7.89
C VAL A 36 -2.95 -7.69 -8.28
N ARG A 37 -2.35 -6.99 -7.32
CA ARG A 37 -1.59 -5.75 -7.59
C ARG A 37 -0.42 -5.99 -8.55
N VAL A 38 0.35 -7.06 -8.33
CA VAL A 38 1.48 -7.42 -9.19
C VAL A 38 0.99 -7.77 -10.59
N ARG A 39 -0.05 -8.58 -10.74
CA ARG A 39 -0.62 -8.95 -12.04
C ARG A 39 -1.17 -7.75 -12.81
N VAL A 40 -1.84 -6.83 -12.14
CA VAL A 40 -2.31 -5.58 -12.75
C VAL A 40 -1.13 -4.70 -13.19
N ALA A 41 -0.06 -4.60 -12.38
CA ALA A 41 1.14 -3.85 -12.74
C ALA A 41 1.87 -4.50 -13.93
N GLN A 42 2.01 -5.83 -13.93
CA GLN A 42 2.60 -6.59 -15.02
C GLN A 42 1.82 -6.39 -16.32
N TYR A 43 0.48 -6.53 -16.28
CA TYR A 43 -0.37 -6.32 -17.45
C TYR A 43 -0.24 -4.90 -18.02
N ARG A 44 -0.20 -3.89 -17.15
CA ARG A 44 0.01 -2.50 -17.59
C ARG A 44 1.36 -2.25 -18.24
N ALA A 45 2.40 -2.94 -17.77
CA ALA A 45 3.76 -2.78 -18.28
C ALA A 45 3.99 -3.55 -19.59
N TYR A 46 3.43 -4.75 -19.71
CA TYR A 46 3.79 -5.71 -20.77
C TYR A 46 2.60 -6.20 -21.59
N GLY A 47 1.37 -5.93 -21.21
CA GLY A 47 0.16 -6.48 -21.86
C GLY A 47 -0.13 -7.96 -21.51
N GLU A 48 0.64 -8.53 -20.59
CA GLU A 48 0.54 -9.92 -20.12
C GLU A 48 0.67 -9.97 -18.60
N PRO A 49 0.19 -11.01 -17.91
CA PRO A 49 -0.59 -12.17 -18.40
C PRO A 49 -2.07 -11.85 -18.61
N ASP A 50 -2.84 -12.85 -19.10
CA ASP A 50 -4.30 -12.76 -19.09
C ASP A 50 -4.82 -12.57 -17.64
N LEU A 51 -5.61 -11.53 -17.41
CA LEU A 51 -6.17 -11.22 -16.10
C LEU A 51 -7.51 -11.90 -15.81
N MET A 52 -8.07 -12.64 -16.77
CA MET A 52 -9.37 -13.30 -16.59
C MET A 52 -9.37 -14.37 -15.48
N PRO A 53 -8.31 -15.19 -15.30
CA PRO A 53 -8.22 -16.10 -14.17
C PRO A 53 -8.25 -15.38 -12.81
N VAL A 54 -7.54 -14.25 -12.72
CA VAL A 54 -7.51 -13.42 -11.49
C VAL A 54 -8.89 -12.81 -11.20
N LEU A 55 -9.60 -12.38 -12.26
CA LEU A 55 -10.96 -11.87 -12.14
C LEU A 55 -11.90 -12.95 -11.59
N ALA A 56 -11.81 -14.17 -12.09
CA ALA A 56 -12.63 -15.29 -11.62
C ALA A 56 -12.40 -15.61 -10.12
N VAL A 57 -11.15 -15.53 -9.66
CA VAL A 57 -10.84 -15.69 -8.22
C VAL A 57 -11.48 -14.57 -7.38
N LEU A 58 -11.42 -13.32 -7.84
CA LEU A 58 -12.06 -12.19 -7.14
C LEU A 58 -13.58 -12.37 -7.09
N ASP A 59 -14.20 -12.87 -8.14
CA ASP A 59 -15.63 -13.14 -8.18
C ASP A 59 -16.05 -14.21 -7.15
N GLN A 60 -15.27 -15.28 -7.03
CA GLN A 60 -15.50 -16.31 -6.00
C GLN A 60 -15.45 -15.73 -4.58
N HIS A 61 -14.52 -14.78 -4.32
CA HIS A 61 -14.42 -14.13 -3.01
C HIS A 61 -15.59 -13.16 -2.72
N ILE A 62 -16.17 -12.57 -3.76
CA ILE A 62 -17.34 -11.70 -3.63
C ILE A 62 -18.61 -12.53 -3.36
N GLU A 63 -18.72 -13.71 -3.96
CA GLU A 63 -19.85 -14.62 -3.83
C GLU A 63 -19.82 -15.47 -2.55
N ALA A 64 -18.65 -15.57 -1.89
CA ALA A 64 -18.49 -16.35 -0.68
C ALA A 64 -19.39 -15.84 0.46
N PRO A 65 -19.99 -16.74 1.27
CA PRO A 65 -20.95 -16.35 2.30
C PRO A 65 -20.33 -15.47 3.38
N ALA A 66 -21.17 -14.63 3.97
CA ALA A 66 -20.95 -13.41 4.74
C ALA A 66 -20.18 -13.50 6.08
N GLU A 67 -19.31 -14.44 6.31
CA GLU A 67 -18.29 -14.36 7.37
C GLU A 67 -17.16 -13.37 7.04
N THR A 68 -17.25 -12.76 5.87
CA THR A 68 -16.31 -11.81 5.33
C THR A 68 -16.47 -10.46 6.02
N SER A 69 -15.44 -10.00 6.73
CA SER A 69 -15.46 -8.67 7.34
C SER A 69 -15.71 -7.59 6.26
N SER A 70 -16.45 -6.54 6.61
CA SER A 70 -16.74 -5.41 5.71
C SER A 70 -15.46 -4.80 5.09
N GLY A 71 -14.32 -4.91 5.78
CA GLY A 71 -13.03 -4.47 5.28
C GLY A 71 -12.53 -5.31 4.11
N TRP A 72 -12.64 -6.61 4.19
CA TRP A 72 -12.27 -7.51 3.11
C TRP A 72 -13.17 -7.34 1.89
N GLN A 73 -14.46 -7.15 2.10
CA GLN A 73 -15.40 -6.88 1.03
C GLN A 73 -15.03 -5.60 0.25
N VAL A 74 -14.72 -4.51 0.95
CA VAL A 74 -14.23 -3.26 0.31
C VAL A 74 -12.97 -3.54 -0.50
N GLU A 75 -12.02 -4.29 0.05
CA GLU A 75 -10.76 -4.60 -0.60
C GLU A 75 -10.96 -5.37 -1.90
N VAL A 76 -11.69 -6.51 -1.87
CA VAL A 76 -11.91 -7.36 -3.04
C VAL A 76 -12.65 -6.61 -4.14
N LEU A 77 -13.69 -5.83 -3.79
CA LEU A 77 -14.44 -5.02 -4.75
C LEU A 77 -13.58 -3.94 -5.38
N THR A 78 -12.70 -3.32 -4.60
CA THR A 78 -11.74 -2.31 -5.07
C THR A 78 -10.74 -2.93 -6.05
N LEU A 79 -10.17 -4.10 -5.71
CA LEU A 79 -9.26 -4.85 -6.58
C LEU A 79 -9.94 -5.25 -7.90
N LYS A 80 -11.20 -5.72 -7.84
CA LYS A 80 -11.96 -6.05 -9.04
C LYS A 80 -12.15 -4.83 -9.94
N ALA A 81 -12.50 -3.68 -9.37
CA ALA A 81 -12.68 -2.45 -10.14
C ALA A 81 -11.37 -2.02 -10.82
N LEU A 82 -10.23 -2.09 -10.13
CA LEU A 82 -8.89 -1.78 -10.68
C LEU A 82 -8.47 -2.74 -11.78
N LEU A 83 -8.77 -4.03 -11.63
CA LEU A 83 -8.46 -5.05 -12.63
C LEU A 83 -9.30 -4.80 -13.90
N LEU A 84 -10.60 -4.53 -13.77
CA LEU A 84 -11.46 -4.20 -14.90
C LEU A 84 -11.04 -2.90 -15.59
N GLN A 85 -10.57 -1.89 -14.82
CA GLN A 85 -9.97 -0.69 -15.40
C GLN A 85 -8.72 -1.01 -16.20
N ALA A 86 -7.83 -1.86 -15.71
CA ALA A 86 -6.62 -2.26 -16.42
C ALA A 86 -6.94 -2.96 -17.76
N LEU A 87 -8.03 -3.72 -17.80
CA LEU A 87 -8.57 -4.34 -19.01
C LEU A 87 -9.31 -3.37 -19.94
N GLY A 88 -9.41 -2.08 -19.59
CA GLY A 88 -10.19 -1.07 -20.36
C GLY A 88 -11.71 -1.21 -20.22
N ARG A 89 -12.20 -2.07 -19.33
CA ARG A 89 -13.63 -2.39 -19.12
C ARG A 89 -14.24 -1.46 -18.07
N ILE A 90 -14.20 -0.15 -18.30
CA ILE A 90 -14.59 0.88 -17.31
C ILE A 90 -16.07 0.77 -16.92
N GLU A 91 -16.97 0.45 -17.86
CA GLU A 91 -18.40 0.27 -17.56
C GLU A 91 -18.63 -0.82 -16.52
N GLU A 92 -17.89 -1.91 -16.63
CA GLU A 92 -17.98 -3.05 -15.72
C GLU A 92 -17.24 -2.81 -14.40
N ALA A 93 -16.31 -1.86 -14.36
CA ALA A 93 -15.62 -1.46 -13.14
C ALA A 93 -16.51 -0.61 -12.20
N MET A 94 -17.52 0.06 -12.73
CA MET A 94 -18.37 0.97 -11.94
C MET A 94 -19.25 0.25 -10.89
N PRO A 95 -19.95 -0.86 -11.19
CA PRO A 95 -20.73 -1.55 -10.18
C PRO A 95 -19.94 -2.03 -8.95
N PRO A 96 -18.81 -2.75 -9.08
CA PRO A 96 -17.99 -3.13 -7.92
C PRO A 96 -17.42 -1.91 -7.19
N LEU A 97 -17.02 -0.84 -7.89
CA LEU A 97 -16.56 0.38 -7.26
C LEU A 97 -17.68 1.07 -6.46
N ALA A 98 -18.89 1.16 -7.01
CA ALA A 98 -20.06 1.72 -6.32
C ALA A 98 -20.34 0.97 -5.01
N HIS A 99 -20.30 -0.35 -5.06
CA HIS A 99 -20.50 -1.19 -3.88
C HIS A 99 -19.38 -0.99 -2.84
N ALA A 100 -18.11 -0.97 -3.28
CA ALA A 100 -16.98 -0.67 -2.40
C ALA A 100 -17.12 0.68 -1.71
N LEU A 101 -17.49 1.73 -2.46
CA LEU A 101 -17.71 3.08 -1.93
C LEU A 101 -18.86 3.13 -0.91
N ALA A 102 -19.98 2.46 -1.19
CA ALA A 102 -21.13 2.41 -0.30
C ALA A 102 -20.78 1.71 1.05
N VAL A 103 -20.10 0.56 1.01
CA VAL A 103 -19.65 -0.15 2.21
C VAL A 103 -18.61 0.66 2.97
N ALA A 104 -17.65 1.24 2.28
CA ALA A 104 -16.59 2.05 2.87
C ALA A 104 -17.14 3.32 3.54
N LYS A 105 -18.14 3.96 2.94
CA LYS A 105 -18.83 5.13 3.50
C LYS A 105 -19.52 4.79 4.83
N ALA A 106 -20.16 3.62 4.91
CA ALA A 106 -20.82 3.17 6.12
C ALA A 106 -19.82 2.81 7.26
N THR A 107 -18.60 2.42 6.90
CA THR A 107 -17.57 1.93 7.84
C THR A 107 -16.41 2.91 8.08
N GLY A 108 -16.40 4.06 7.39
CA GLY A 108 -15.34 5.08 7.48
C GLY A 108 -13.99 4.65 6.88
N ARG A 109 -13.96 3.69 5.96
CA ARG A 109 -12.73 3.09 5.41
C ARG A 109 -12.21 3.84 4.19
N VAL A 110 -11.44 4.90 4.40
CA VAL A 110 -10.79 5.67 3.34
C VAL A 110 -9.48 5.00 2.88
N LEU A 111 -8.71 4.44 3.81
CA LEU A 111 -7.36 3.91 3.54
C LEU A 111 -7.33 2.79 2.49
N ALA A 112 -8.37 1.96 2.42
CA ALA A 112 -8.48 0.89 1.42
C ALA A 112 -8.37 1.38 -0.03
N PHE A 113 -8.65 2.65 -0.29
CA PHE A 113 -8.52 3.25 -1.63
C PHE A 113 -7.17 3.93 -1.83
N LEU A 114 -6.62 4.56 -0.78
CA LEU A 114 -5.40 5.37 -0.87
C LEU A 114 -4.17 4.55 -1.25
N GLU A 115 -4.15 3.27 -0.91
CA GLU A 115 -3.04 2.36 -1.20
C GLU A 115 -2.86 2.04 -2.68
N HIS A 116 -3.86 2.34 -3.53
CA HIS A 116 -3.86 1.97 -4.94
C HIS A 116 -3.32 3.07 -5.88
N GLY A 117 -3.01 4.25 -5.35
CA GLY A 117 -2.36 5.32 -6.11
C GLY A 117 -3.15 5.87 -7.29
N SER A 118 -2.44 6.27 -8.35
CA SER A 118 -3.01 6.95 -9.53
C SER A 118 -4.16 6.20 -10.20
N PRO A 119 -4.14 4.86 -10.37
CA PRO A 119 -5.26 4.16 -11.00
C PRO A 119 -6.57 4.32 -10.25
N MET A 120 -6.54 4.34 -8.93
CA MET A 120 -7.73 4.57 -8.12
C MET A 120 -8.24 6.00 -8.28
N VAL A 121 -7.34 6.98 -8.34
CA VAL A 121 -7.70 8.39 -8.58
C VAL A 121 -8.48 8.53 -9.90
N GLU A 122 -8.03 7.86 -10.97
CA GLU A 122 -8.72 7.86 -12.27
C GLU A 122 -10.12 7.24 -12.17
N LEU A 123 -10.26 6.09 -11.50
CA LEU A 123 -11.56 5.45 -11.27
C LEU A 123 -12.50 6.34 -10.44
N LEU A 124 -12.00 7.00 -9.40
CA LEU A 124 -12.79 7.91 -8.58
C LEU A 124 -13.25 9.14 -9.37
N HIS A 125 -12.42 9.69 -10.26
CA HIS A 125 -12.84 10.75 -11.15
C HIS A 125 -13.94 10.29 -12.11
N GLU A 126 -13.85 9.06 -12.62
CA GLU A 126 -14.88 8.47 -13.45
C GLU A 126 -16.19 8.28 -12.67
N ALA A 127 -16.12 7.78 -11.43
CA ALA A 127 -17.26 7.65 -10.54
C ALA A 127 -17.95 9.01 -10.28
N VAL A 128 -17.15 10.07 -10.07
CA VAL A 128 -17.69 11.44 -9.91
C VAL A 128 -18.38 11.93 -11.18
N ARG A 129 -17.80 11.67 -12.37
CA ARG A 129 -18.42 12.06 -13.66
C ARG A 129 -19.74 11.37 -13.91
N ARG A 130 -19.88 10.12 -13.45
CA ARG A 130 -21.09 9.30 -13.63
C ARG A 130 -22.07 9.42 -12.46
N GLU A 131 -21.78 10.27 -11.50
CA GLU A 131 -22.58 10.48 -10.29
C GLU A 131 -22.71 9.21 -9.40
N VAL A 132 -21.76 8.26 -9.55
CA VAL A 132 -21.71 7.03 -8.76
C VAL A 132 -21.05 7.32 -7.39
N GLU A 133 -21.84 7.29 -6.31
CA GLU A 133 -21.38 7.64 -4.94
C GLU A 133 -20.49 8.90 -4.91
N ALA A 134 -20.80 9.89 -5.79
CA ALA A 134 -19.95 11.03 -6.10
C ALA A 134 -19.53 11.86 -4.87
N GLY A 135 -20.37 11.93 -3.84
CA GLY A 135 -20.05 12.63 -2.60
C GLY A 135 -18.90 11.98 -1.86
N TYR A 136 -18.92 10.65 -1.72
CA TYR A 136 -17.86 9.90 -1.03
C TYR A 136 -16.61 9.76 -1.90
N ALA A 137 -16.76 9.60 -3.22
CA ALA A 137 -15.65 9.60 -4.14
C ALA A 137 -14.85 10.92 -4.08
N ARG A 138 -15.50 12.08 -4.01
CA ARG A 138 -14.83 13.38 -3.79
C ARG A 138 -14.12 13.45 -2.43
N HIS A 139 -14.71 12.88 -1.39
CA HIS A 139 -14.07 12.82 -0.08
C HIS A 139 -12.76 12.03 -0.12
N ILE A 140 -12.74 10.88 -0.81
CA ILE A 140 -11.52 10.07 -0.97
C ILE A 140 -10.49 10.81 -1.84
N LEU A 141 -10.91 11.47 -2.93
CA LEU A 141 -10.02 12.27 -3.76
C LEU A 141 -9.34 13.40 -2.96
N ALA A 142 -10.07 14.08 -2.08
CA ALA A 142 -9.49 15.08 -1.18
C ALA A 142 -8.46 14.47 -0.21
N ALA A 143 -8.67 13.23 0.25
CA ALA A 143 -7.69 12.52 1.07
C ALA A 143 -6.41 12.18 0.28
N PHE A 144 -6.50 11.79 -1.00
CA PHE A 144 -5.34 11.63 -1.89
C PHE A 144 -4.54 12.93 -2.04
N GLU A 145 -5.22 14.06 -2.22
CA GLU A 145 -4.56 15.36 -2.34
C GLU A 145 -3.83 15.74 -1.04
N ALA A 146 -4.47 15.52 0.11
CA ALA A 146 -3.87 15.76 1.41
C ALA A 146 -2.61 14.90 1.63
N GLN A 147 -2.66 13.61 1.30
CA GLN A 147 -1.51 12.71 1.38
C GLN A 147 -0.36 13.19 0.49
N ARG A 148 -0.63 13.54 -0.77
CA ARG A 148 0.39 14.07 -1.70
C ARG A 148 1.02 15.37 -1.19
N CYS A 149 0.26 16.24 -0.53
CA CYS A 149 0.79 17.46 0.07
C CYS A 149 1.75 17.16 1.23
N VAL A 150 1.43 16.16 2.06
CA VAL A 150 2.31 15.72 3.16
C VAL A 150 3.60 15.13 2.62
N GLU A 151 3.52 14.23 1.63
CA GLU A 151 4.69 13.61 0.99
C GLU A 151 5.63 14.65 0.36
N LYS A 152 5.07 15.63 -0.38
CA LYS A 152 5.85 16.73 -0.95
C LYS A 152 6.58 17.55 0.11
N ARG A 153 5.91 17.89 1.23
CA ARG A 153 6.53 18.62 2.34
C ARG A 153 7.66 17.82 2.98
N GLN A 154 7.46 16.53 3.21
CA GLN A 154 8.49 15.65 3.77
C GLN A 154 9.70 15.52 2.83
N THR A 155 9.47 15.37 1.53
CA THR A 155 10.53 15.29 0.52
C THR A 155 11.32 16.60 0.47
N GLN A 156 10.63 17.75 0.48
CA GLN A 156 11.26 19.07 0.46
C GLN A 156 12.08 19.32 1.73
N GLN A 157 11.57 18.90 2.88
CA GLN A 157 12.28 18.97 4.15
C GLN A 157 13.54 18.07 4.17
N ARG A 158 13.45 16.86 3.61
CA ARG A 158 14.60 15.97 3.45
C ARG A 158 15.68 16.53 2.50
N LEU A 159 15.27 17.15 1.40
CA LEU A 159 16.18 17.82 0.47
C LEU A 159 16.87 19.02 1.13
N SER A 160 16.12 19.86 1.83
CA SER A 160 16.68 21.01 2.58
C SER A 160 17.68 20.57 3.65
N LEU A 161 17.45 19.44 4.32
CA LEU A 161 18.39 18.87 5.28
C LEU A 161 19.65 18.28 4.62
N LYS A 162 19.54 17.81 3.36
CA LYS A 162 20.70 17.31 2.58
C LYS A 162 21.59 18.43 2.03
N GLU A 163 21.02 19.59 1.77
CA GLU A 163 21.71 20.77 1.25
C GLU A 163 22.37 21.61 2.35
N MET A 164 22.04 21.37 3.63
CA MET A 164 22.73 22.01 4.74
C MET A 164 24.13 21.39 4.90
N PRO A 165 25.20 22.19 4.89
CA PRO A 165 26.54 21.69 5.18
C PRO A 165 26.53 21.01 6.55
N SER A 166 27.17 19.84 6.62
CA SER A 166 27.18 18.91 7.78
C SER A 166 27.60 19.56 9.13
N ALA A 167 27.98 20.82 9.12
CA ALA A 167 28.43 21.56 10.30
C ALA A 167 27.30 22.21 11.13
N GLN A 168 26.01 22.19 10.66
CA GLN A 168 24.92 22.90 11.33
C GLN A 168 23.68 22.06 11.67
N VAL A 169 23.66 20.75 11.37
CA VAL A 169 22.71 19.82 11.96
C VAL A 169 23.29 19.30 13.28
N GLY A 170 23.62 20.20 14.17
CA GLY A 170 23.87 19.84 15.55
C GLY A 170 22.55 19.44 16.20
N LEU A 171 22.44 18.22 16.71
CA LEU A 171 21.48 17.90 17.76
C LEU A 171 21.55 19.01 18.79
N VAL A 172 20.40 19.44 19.32
CA VAL A 172 20.35 20.48 20.37
C VAL A 172 21.27 20.12 21.54
N GLU A 173 21.51 18.84 21.76
CA GLU A 173 22.61 18.28 22.54
C GLU A 173 23.31 17.19 21.71
N PRO A 174 24.66 17.18 21.65
CA PRO A 174 25.39 16.11 20.99
C PRO A 174 25.11 14.78 21.71
N LEU A 175 24.83 13.73 20.95
CA LEU A 175 24.66 12.39 21.50
C LEU A 175 25.92 12.00 22.32
N SER A 176 25.70 11.47 23.49
CA SER A 176 26.76 10.88 24.31
C SER A 176 27.42 9.70 23.57
N GLU A 177 28.65 9.37 23.91
CA GLU A 177 29.35 8.20 23.34
C GLU A 177 28.53 6.90 23.51
N ARG A 178 27.75 6.81 24.59
CA ARG A 178 26.91 5.66 24.88
C ARG A 178 25.72 5.57 23.93
N GLU A 179 25.06 6.69 23.63
CA GLU A 179 23.94 6.76 22.68
C GLU A 179 24.42 6.50 21.23
N LEU A 180 25.62 6.98 20.88
CA LEU A 180 26.23 6.65 19.59
C LEU A 180 26.56 5.15 19.49
N GLN A 181 26.98 4.51 20.57
CA GLN A 181 27.23 3.08 20.62
C GLN A 181 25.93 2.29 20.44
N VAL A 182 24.84 2.70 21.11
CA VAL A 182 23.50 2.10 20.91
C VAL A 182 23.06 2.23 19.47
N LEU A 183 23.16 3.41 18.86
CA LEU A 183 22.78 3.63 17.47
C LEU A 183 23.54 2.76 16.47
N ARG A 184 24.85 2.56 16.70
CA ARG A 184 25.67 1.65 15.88
C ARG A 184 25.21 0.20 15.99
N LEU A 185 24.84 -0.24 17.18
CA LEU A 185 24.36 -1.61 17.43
C LEU A 185 22.94 -1.81 16.87
N LEU A 186 22.08 -0.78 16.86
CA LEU A 186 20.76 -0.83 16.24
C LEU A 186 20.81 -0.96 14.69
N GLN A 187 21.94 -0.59 14.06
CA GLN A 187 22.18 -0.83 12.63
C GLN A 187 22.65 -2.26 12.32
N SER A 188 23.00 -3.04 13.35
CA SER A 188 23.39 -4.43 13.20
C SER A 188 22.15 -5.36 13.17
N THR A 189 22.37 -6.62 12.84
CA THR A 189 21.32 -7.66 12.85
C THR A 189 21.04 -8.22 14.25
N LEU A 190 21.57 -7.60 15.31
CA LEU A 190 21.40 -8.04 16.69
C LEU A 190 19.99 -7.74 17.21
N SER A 191 19.44 -8.67 17.97
CA SER A 191 18.20 -8.47 18.71
C SER A 191 18.38 -7.55 19.92
N GLN A 192 17.30 -6.95 20.42
CA GLN A 192 17.36 -6.09 21.62
C GLN A 192 18.02 -6.75 22.85
N PRO A 193 17.78 -8.04 23.16
CA PRO A 193 18.50 -8.72 24.22
C PRO A 193 20.01 -8.81 23.99
N GLU A 194 20.45 -9.12 22.77
CA GLU A 194 21.88 -9.21 22.43
C GLU A 194 22.57 -7.84 22.50
N ILE A 195 21.86 -6.76 22.11
CA ILE A 195 22.36 -5.39 22.27
C ILE A 195 22.48 -5.05 23.77
N ALA A 196 21.50 -5.42 24.59
CA ALA A 196 21.54 -5.20 26.03
C ALA A 196 22.71 -5.92 26.69
N ASP A 197 23.00 -7.16 26.31
CA ASP A 197 24.14 -7.94 26.79
C ASP A 197 25.47 -7.29 26.41
N GLN A 198 25.63 -6.83 25.15
CA GLN A 198 26.85 -6.14 24.71
C GLN A 198 27.09 -4.82 25.43
N LEU A 199 26.03 -4.11 25.79
CA LEU A 199 26.09 -2.83 26.49
C LEU A 199 26.14 -3.01 28.03
N VAL A 200 26.02 -4.23 28.53
CA VAL A 200 25.93 -4.55 29.96
C VAL A 200 24.81 -3.73 30.65
N VAL A 201 23.65 -3.69 30.02
CA VAL A 201 22.44 -2.99 30.53
C VAL A 201 21.22 -3.90 30.48
N SER A 202 20.14 -3.50 31.17
CA SER A 202 18.90 -4.26 31.10
C SER A 202 18.19 -4.01 29.78
N VAL A 203 17.40 -4.98 29.28
CA VAL A 203 16.58 -4.83 28.08
C VAL A 203 15.59 -3.66 28.21
N ASN A 204 15.10 -3.39 29.42
CA ASN A 204 14.21 -2.25 29.68
C ASN A 204 14.91 -0.90 29.47
N THR A 205 16.22 -0.80 29.70
CA THR A 205 17.01 0.39 29.47
C THR A 205 17.17 0.70 27.97
N ILE A 206 17.13 -0.33 27.11
CA ILE A 206 17.18 -0.17 25.64
C ILE A 206 15.84 0.31 25.07
N ARG A 207 14.73 0.01 25.78
CA ARG A 207 13.36 0.38 25.36
C ARG A 207 12.91 1.77 25.80
N SER A 208 13.66 2.41 26.71
CA SER A 208 13.40 3.77 27.18
C SER A 208 13.87 4.82 26.16
#